data_d46500575f4266310fc1605a36791118
#
_entry.id   d46500575f4266310fc1605a36791118
#
_cell.length_a   1.000
_cell.length_b   1.000
_cell.length_c   1.000
_cell.angle_alpha   90.00
_cell.angle_beta   90.00
_cell.angle_gamma   90.00
#
_symmetry.space_group_name_H-M   'P 1'
#
loop_
_entity.id
_entity.type
_entity.pdbx_description
1 polymer ?
#
loop_
_entity_poly.entity_id
_entity_poly.type
_entity_poly.pdbx_seq_one_letter_code
_entity_poly.pdbx_strand_id
1 'polypeptide(L)'
;ALAGRTVEYLTDLEVTSRVKVSDQARPYRDALRGDCHMHSTWSDGGAPIERMAATAIAIGHEYMVQTDHSARLTIAHGLNEERLSEQLGQIEVVNEVIADSGHDFRVLSGMEVDILEDGALDLSDEMLARLDVVVASVHSKLRMDRQQMTERMLRAIASPHVDILGHCTGRLMVRRPPRDFD
;
A
#
# COMPACT_ATOMS: atom_id res chain seq x y z
N ALA A 1 -4.76 15.99 18.78
CA ALA A 1 -3.37 16.01 18.31
C ALA A 1 -3.25 15.53 16.86
N LEU A 2 -3.89 14.40 16.50
CA LEU A 2 -3.81 13.81 15.14
C LEU A 2 -4.46 14.71 14.07
N ALA A 3 -5.69 15.15 14.29
CA ALA A 3 -6.38 16.07 13.37
C ALA A 3 -5.60 17.38 13.16
N GLY A 4 -4.95 17.91 14.20
CA GLY A 4 -4.11 19.11 14.10
C GLY A 4 -2.90 18.91 13.18
N ARG A 5 -2.23 17.74 13.24
CA ARG A 5 -1.12 17.41 12.33
C ARG A 5 -1.57 17.28 10.87
N THR A 6 -2.73 16.66 10.64
CA THR A 6 -3.27 16.54 9.29
C THR A 6 -3.57 17.92 8.69
N VAL A 7 -4.16 18.84 9.46
CA VAL A 7 -4.38 20.23 9.03
C VAL A 7 -3.06 20.92 8.69
N GLU A 8 -2.02 20.78 9.53
CA GLU A 8 -0.69 21.35 9.29
C GLU A 8 -0.12 20.90 7.93
N TYR A 9 -0.16 19.58 7.63
CA TYR A 9 0.31 19.07 6.34
C TYR A 9 -0.52 19.53 5.15
N LEU A 10 -1.82 19.69 5.29
CA LEU A 10 -2.69 20.19 4.23
C LEU A 10 -2.49 21.69 3.95
N THR A 11 -2.03 22.47 4.92
CA THR A 11 -1.75 23.90 4.75
C THR A 11 -0.36 24.19 4.15
N ASP A 12 0.58 23.24 4.27
CA ASP A 12 1.95 23.35 3.76
C ASP A 12 2.20 22.32 2.63
N LEU A 13 1.47 22.50 1.53
CA LEU A 13 1.52 21.61 0.37
C LEU A 13 2.68 21.91 -0.60
N GLU A 14 3.80 22.44 -0.13
CA GLU A 14 4.98 22.63 -0.98
C GLU A 14 5.63 21.29 -1.34
N VAL A 15 5.26 20.74 -2.50
CA VAL A 15 5.89 19.57 -3.08
C VAL A 15 6.88 20.00 -4.16
N THR A 16 8.15 19.95 -3.83
CA THR A 16 9.22 20.09 -4.83
C THR A 16 9.51 18.73 -5.46
N SER A 17 8.98 18.48 -6.66
CA SER A 17 9.35 17.32 -7.44
C SER A 17 10.81 17.40 -7.86
N ARG A 18 11.67 16.54 -7.31
CA ARG A 18 13.07 16.40 -7.71
C ARG A 18 13.25 15.52 -8.95
N VAL A 19 12.20 14.84 -9.38
CA VAL A 19 12.24 13.92 -10.51
C VAL A 19 11.81 14.64 -11.78
N LYS A 20 12.72 14.71 -12.75
CA LYS A 20 12.38 15.19 -14.09
C LYS A 20 11.67 14.11 -14.87
N VAL A 21 10.41 14.33 -15.18
CA VAL A 21 9.60 13.43 -16.03
C VAL A 21 9.94 13.74 -17.49
N SER A 22 10.28 12.70 -18.29
CA SER A 22 10.50 12.87 -19.73
C SER A 22 9.21 13.26 -20.44
N ASP A 23 9.32 13.94 -21.58
CA ASP A 23 8.15 14.33 -22.36
C ASP A 23 7.30 13.14 -22.81
N GLN A 24 7.92 11.98 -23.04
CA GLN A 24 7.23 10.72 -23.36
C GLN A 24 6.44 10.14 -22.17
N ALA A 25 6.91 10.33 -20.94
CA ALA A 25 6.26 9.84 -19.74
C ALA A 25 5.20 10.81 -19.19
N ARG A 26 5.25 12.09 -19.59
CA ARG A 26 4.34 13.13 -19.07
C ARG A 26 2.85 12.79 -19.26
N PRO A 27 2.37 12.36 -20.45
CA PRO A 27 0.94 12.01 -20.62
C PRO A 27 0.47 10.89 -19.69
N TYR A 28 1.35 9.92 -19.38
CA TYR A 28 1.02 8.84 -18.44
C TYR A 28 0.95 9.36 -17.01
N ARG A 29 1.92 10.21 -16.60
CA ARG A 29 1.90 10.83 -15.29
C ARG A 29 0.65 11.68 -15.08
N ASP A 30 0.31 12.49 -16.06
CA ASP A 30 -0.85 13.42 -15.99
C ASP A 30 -2.19 12.65 -15.99
N ALA A 31 -2.19 11.38 -16.42
CA ALA A 31 -3.36 10.50 -16.39
C ALA A 31 -3.50 9.72 -15.08
N LEU A 32 -2.48 9.72 -14.19
CA LEU A 32 -2.56 9.02 -12.90
C LEU A 32 -3.57 9.72 -11.98
N ARG A 33 -4.49 8.91 -11.44
CA ARG A 33 -5.55 9.37 -10.53
C ARG A 33 -5.26 9.03 -9.07
N GLY A 34 -4.37 8.09 -8.81
CA GLY A 34 -4.02 7.65 -7.46
C GLY A 34 -2.90 6.63 -7.44
N ASP A 35 -2.55 6.18 -6.24
CA ASP A 35 -1.57 5.15 -6.00
C ASP A 35 -2.19 4.06 -5.11
N CYS A 36 -2.01 2.79 -5.48
CA CYS A 36 -2.60 1.64 -4.81
C CYS A 36 -1.59 0.85 -3.95
N HIS A 37 -0.36 1.35 -3.78
CA HIS A 37 0.65 0.64 -3.01
C HIS A 37 1.61 1.62 -2.32
N MET A 38 1.28 1.99 -1.09
CA MET A 38 2.02 2.99 -0.30
C MET A 38 2.23 2.53 1.13
N HIS A 39 3.43 2.81 1.67
CA HIS A 39 3.80 2.50 3.05
C HIS A 39 4.00 3.77 3.86
N SER A 40 3.59 3.74 5.12
CA SER A 40 3.78 4.82 6.08
C SER A 40 4.73 4.42 7.20
N THR A 41 4.92 5.32 8.18
CA THR A 41 5.67 5.03 9.41
C THR A 41 4.97 4.00 10.33
N TRP A 42 3.81 3.49 9.94
CA TRP A 42 3.21 2.34 10.61
C TRP A 42 4.00 1.05 10.35
N SER A 43 4.57 0.91 9.15
CA SER A 43 5.52 -0.17 8.83
C SER A 43 6.90 0.41 8.52
N ASP A 44 7.39 0.30 7.32
CA ASP A 44 8.73 0.71 6.90
C ASP A 44 8.78 1.96 6.01
N GLY A 45 7.66 2.64 5.83
CA GLY A 45 7.59 3.89 5.10
C GLY A 45 8.24 5.07 5.84
N GLY A 46 8.62 6.09 5.10
CA GLY A 46 9.39 7.24 5.60
C GLY A 46 8.55 8.41 6.14
N ALA A 47 7.23 8.37 6.03
CA ALA A 47 6.36 9.47 6.42
C ALA A 47 5.04 8.97 7.05
N PRO A 48 4.40 9.76 7.93
CA PRO A 48 3.08 9.42 8.46
C PRO A 48 1.99 9.58 7.39
N ILE A 49 0.83 8.92 7.60
CA ILE A 49 -0.29 8.89 6.65
C ILE A 49 -0.72 10.30 6.23
N GLU A 50 -0.78 11.24 7.17
CA GLU A 50 -1.18 12.63 6.93
C GLU A 50 -0.26 13.33 5.93
N ARG A 51 1.05 13.09 6.05
CA ARG A 51 2.06 13.63 5.13
C ARG A 51 1.97 12.98 3.76
N MET A 52 1.72 11.67 3.72
CA MET A 52 1.52 10.92 2.48
C MET A 52 0.29 11.46 1.73
N ALA A 53 -0.84 11.62 2.43
CA ALA A 53 -2.07 12.18 1.87
C ALA A 53 -1.88 13.60 1.34
N ALA A 54 -1.26 14.50 2.13
CA ALA A 54 -0.96 15.86 1.69
C ALA A 54 -0.10 15.89 0.43
N THR A 55 0.89 15.01 0.34
CA THR A 55 1.74 14.89 -0.84
C THR A 55 0.94 14.38 -2.05
N ALA A 56 0.08 13.38 -1.88
CA ALA A 56 -0.77 12.85 -2.94
C ALA A 56 -1.72 13.92 -3.50
N ILE A 57 -2.35 14.70 -2.62
CA ILE A 57 -3.18 15.86 -3.00
C ILE A 57 -2.36 16.87 -3.81
N ALA A 58 -1.17 17.25 -3.33
CA ALA A 58 -0.33 18.24 -3.97
C ALA A 58 0.17 17.85 -5.37
N ILE A 59 0.33 16.54 -5.65
CA ILE A 59 0.68 16.04 -6.98
C ILE A 59 -0.52 15.77 -7.88
N GLY A 60 -1.75 16.04 -7.40
CA GLY A 60 -2.98 15.97 -8.18
C GLY A 60 -3.66 14.59 -8.19
N HIS A 61 -3.38 13.71 -7.21
CA HIS A 61 -4.11 12.47 -7.05
C HIS A 61 -5.51 12.72 -6.46
N GLU A 62 -6.44 11.84 -6.74
CA GLU A 62 -7.81 11.83 -6.22
C GLU A 62 -7.97 10.86 -5.05
N TYR A 63 -7.07 9.87 -4.96
CA TYR A 63 -7.02 8.91 -3.87
C TYR A 63 -5.61 8.36 -3.67
N MET A 64 -5.40 7.75 -2.52
CA MET A 64 -4.29 6.83 -2.27
C MET A 64 -4.80 5.63 -1.47
N VAL A 65 -4.14 4.48 -1.61
CA VAL A 65 -4.40 3.31 -0.77
C VAL A 65 -3.25 3.16 0.22
N GLN A 66 -3.56 3.19 1.51
CA GLN A 66 -2.56 2.95 2.55
C GLN A 66 -2.38 1.44 2.72
N THR A 67 -1.22 0.91 2.31
CA THR A 67 -0.94 -0.53 2.24
C THR A 67 0.31 -0.91 3.03
N ASP A 68 0.36 -0.58 4.31
CA ASP A 68 1.45 -1.00 5.19
C ASP A 68 1.53 -2.54 5.25
N HIS A 69 2.70 -3.08 5.59
CA HIS A 69 2.93 -4.52 5.64
C HIS A 69 2.16 -5.23 6.76
N SER A 70 1.74 -6.48 6.51
CA SER A 70 1.20 -7.37 7.54
C SER A 70 2.30 -7.91 8.47
N ALA A 71 1.91 -8.45 9.62
CA ALA A 71 2.80 -8.78 10.74
C ALA A 71 3.91 -9.77 10.41
N ARG A 72 3.72 -10.65 9.42
CA ARG A 72 4.71 -11.66 9.02
C ARG A 72 6.04 -11.03 8.60
N LEU A 73 6.01 -9.87 7.99
CA LEU A 73 7.21 -9.13 7.60
C LEU A 73 7.76 -8.32 8.78
N THR A 74 8.34 -9.01 9.76
CA THR A 74 8.83 -8.41 11.01
C THR A 74 9.91 -7.36 10.80
N ILE A 75 10.74 -7.50 9.77
CA ILE A 75 11.80 -6.52 9.43
C ILE A 75 11.22 -5.17 9.01
N ALA A 76 10.01 -5.16 8.47
CA ALA A 76 9.26 -3.96 8.10
C ALA A 76 8.34 -3.45 9.22
N HIS A 77 8.40 -4.00 10.44
CA HIS A 77 7.49 -3.68 11.54
C HIS A 77 6.01 -3.86 11.19
N GLY A 78 5.69 -4.88 10.38
CA GLY A 78 4.34 -5.15 9.89
C GLY A 78 3.27 -5.15 10.98
N LEU A 79 2.03 -4.83 10.58
CA LEU A 79 0.91 -4.63 11.47
C LEU A 79 0.20 -5.97 11.76
N ASN A 80 -0.03 -6.25 13.04
CA ASN A 80 -1.00 -7.23 13.47
C ASN A 80 -2.42 -6.62 13.43
N GLU A 81 -3.45 -7.41 13.71
CA GLU A 81 -4.85 -6.99 13.64
C GLU A 81 -5.19 -5.83 14.59
N GLU A 82 -4.56 -5.78 15.78
CA GLU A 82 -4.74 -4.69 16.73
C GLU A 82 -4.20 -3.37 16.17
N ARG A 83 -2.95 -3.36 15.71
CA ARG A 83 -2.33 -2.19 15.10
C ARG A 83 -3.03 -1.76 13.81
N LEU A 84 -3.52 -2.73 13.00
CA LEU A 84 -4.31 -2.43 11.82
C LEU A 84 -5.63 -1.74 12.20
N SER A 85 -6.31 -2.22 13.24
CA SER A 85 -7.54 -1.57 13.73
C SER A 85 -7.30 -0.14 14.19
N GLU A 86 -6.17 0.14 14.85
CA GLU A 86 -5.75 1.50 15.23
C GLU A 86 -5.48 2.37 14.00
N GLN A 87 -4.80 1.82 12.98
CA GLN A 87 -4.52 2.51 11.73
C GLN A 87 -5.80 2.87 10.98
N LEU A 88 -6.78 1.97 10.92
CA LEU A 88 -8.09 2.24 10.31
C LEU A 88 -8.77 3.44 10.97
N GLY A 89 -8.76 3.52 12.30
CA GLY A 89 -9.25 4.70 13.02
C GLY A 89 -8.48 5.99 12.70
N GLN A 90 -7.16 5.90 12.46
CA GLN A 90 -6.38 7.05 12.01
C GLN A 90 -6.78 7.49 10.59
N ILE A 91 -6.98 6.54 9.67
CA ILE A 91 -7.41 6.83 8.29
C ILE A 91 -8.77 7.54 8.29
N GLU A 92 -9.71 7.12 9.14
CA GLU A 92 -11.01 7.79 9.29
C GLU A 92 -10.84 9.27 9.68
N VAL A 93 -10.04 9.54 10.72
CA VAL A 93 -9.75 10.92 11.16
C VAL A 93 -9.07 11.75 10.06
N VAL A 94 -8.12 11.16 9.32
CA VAL A 94 -7.44 11.84 8.20
C VAL A 94 -8.45 12.20 7.11
N ASN A 95 -9.35 11.28 6.76
CA ASN A 95 -10.38 11.54 5.75
C ASN A 95 -11.38 12.61 6.17
N GLU A 96 -11.78 12.65 7.45
CA GLU A 96 -12.65 13.73 7.98
C GLU A 96 -11.98 15.10 7.82
N VAL A 97 -10.72 15.23 8.19
CA VAL A 97 -9.97 16.50 8.06
C VAL A 97 -9.81 16.91 6.59
N ILE A 98 -9.56 15.95 5.69
CA ILE A 98 -9.45 16.22 4.25
C ILE A 98 -10.77 16.75 3.72
N ALA A 99 -11.89 16.12 4.05
CA ALA A 99 -13.23 16.55 3.63
C ALA A 99 -13.57 17.93 4.17
N ASP A 100 -13.31 18.21 5.45
CA ASP A 100 -13.54 19.51 6.08
C ASP A 100 -12.68 20.63 5.46
N SER A 101 -11.53 20.28 4.90
CA SER A 101 -10.63 21.20 4.19
C SER A 101 -11.04 21.45 2.74
N GLY A 102 -12.12 20.81 2.25
CA GLY A 102 -12.69 21.00 0.92
C GLY A 102 -11.89 20.33 -0.21
N HIS A 103 -11.03 19.36 0.09
CA HIS A 103 -10.34 18.58 -0.92
C HIS A 103 -11.18 17.37 -1.35
N ASP A 104 -11.30 17.15 -2.66
CA ASP A 104 -11.87 15.94 -3.26
C ASP A 104 -10.79 14.85 -3.36
N PHE A 105 -10.44 14.28 -2.22
CA PHE A 105 -9.41 13.26 -2.08
C PHE A 105 -9.77 12.28 -0.97
N ARG A 106 -9.42 11.01 -1.14
CA ARG A 106 -9.66 9.98 -0.13
C ARG A 106 -8.45 9.07 0.09
N VAL A 107 -8.14 8.81 1.35
CA VAL A 107 -7.28 7.71 1.77
C VAL A 107 -8.13 6.46 1.89
N LEU A 108 -7.90 5.48 1.04
CA LEU A 108 -8.51 4.15 1.11
C LEU A 108 -7.72 3.28 2.09
N SER A 109 -8.43 2.47 2.85
CA SER A 109 -7.83 1.48 3.74
C SER A 109 -7.31 0.29 2.94
N GLY A 110 -6.13 -0.19 3.27
CA GLY A 110 -5.54 -1.35 2.61
C GLY A 110 -4.47 -2.02 3.44
N MET A 111 -3.92 -3.11 2.89
CA MET A 111 -2.79 -3.84 3.46
C MET A 111 -1.99 -4.49 2.35
N GLU A 112 -0.66 -4.41 2.43
CA GLU A 112 0.20 -5.36 1.72
C GLU A 112 0.34 -6.62 2.59
N VAL A 113 -0.55 -7.58 2.32
CA VAL A 113 -0.62 -8.83 3.07
C VAL A 113 0.37 -9.85 2.53
N ASP A 114 1.11 -10.50 3.43
CA ASP A 114 2.07 -11.55 3.03
C ASP A 114 1.34 -12.81 2.59
N ILE A 115 1.72 -13.36 1.42
CA ILE A 115 1.30 -14.68 0.99
C ILE A 115 2.20 -15.69 1.68
N LEU A 116 1.64 -16.51 2.57
CA LEU A 116 2.34 -17.53 3.33
C LEU A 116 2.83 -18.67 2.42
N GLU A 117 3.68 -19.56 2.94
CA GLU A 117 4.32 -20.63 2.16
C GLU A 117 3.27 -21.59 1.53
N ASP A 118 2.15 -21.79 2.19
CA ASP A 118 1.05 -22.62 1.72
C ASP A 118 0.02 -21.87 0.85
N GLY A 119 0.23 -20.56 0.63
CA GLY A 119 -0.67 -19.70 -0.15
C GLY A 119 -1.81 -19.06 0.66
N ALA A 120 -1.88 -19.28 1.98
CA ALA A 120 -2.78 -18.52 2.84
C ALA A 120 -2.30 -17.06 2.99
N LEU A 121 -3.18 -16.17 3.42
CA LEU A 121 -2.87 -14.76 3.68
C LEU A 121 -2.55 -14.55 5.17
N ASP A 122 -1.66 -13.61 5.45
CA ASP A 122 -1.20 -13.28 6.82
C ASP A 122 -2.17 -12.33 7.55
N LEU A 123 -3.46 -12.53 7.38
CA LEU A 123 -4.56 -11.86 8.10
C LEU A 123 -5.79 -12.77 8.09
N SER A 124 -6.68 -12.59 9.08
CA SER A 124 -7.98 -13.25 9.08
C SER A 124 -8.91 -12.69 7.99
N ASP A 125 -9.80 -13.53 7.48
CA ASP A 125 -10.82 -13.10 6.51
C ASP A 125 -11.71 -11.96 7.05
N GLU A 126 -11.95 -11.95 8.36
CA GLU A 126 -12.70 -10.88 9.04
C GLU A 126 -12.01 -9.53 8.95
N MET A 127 -10.67 -9.50 9.09
CA MET A 127 -9.90 -8.28 8.94
C MET A 127 -9.74 -7.86 7.49
N LEU A 128 -9.51 -8.82 6.59
CA LEU A 128 -9.43 -8.54 5.15
C LEU A 128 -10.72 -7.92 4.60
N ALA A 129 -11.87 -8.41 5.06
CA ALA A 129 -13.19 -7.90 4.66
C ALA A 129 -13.46 -6.44 5.10
N ARG A 130 -12.65 -5.86 5.99
CA ARG A 130 -12.76 -4.46 6.44
C ARG A 130 -11.97 -3.48 5.59
N LEU A 131 -11.14 -3.99 4.68
CA LEU A 131 -10.25 -3.18 3.86
C LEU A 131 -10.91 -2.83 2.52
N ASP A 132 -10.62 -1.63 2.03
CA ASP A 132 -11.03 -1.20 0.68
C ASP A 132 -10.21 -1.90 -0.41
N VAL A 133 -8.90 -2.17 -0.15
CA VAL A 133 -7.98 -2.81 -1.11
C VAL A 133 -6.98 -3.72 -0.40
N VAL A 134 -6.84 -4.94 -0.88
CA VAL A 134 -5.85 -5.91 -0.42
C VAL A 134 -4.82 -6.20 -1.51
N VAL A 135 -3.57 -5.85 -1.23
CA VAL A 135 -2.43 -6.19 -2.08
C VAL A 135 -1.74 -7.42 -1.51
N ALA A 136 -1.80 -8.55 -2.21
CA ALA A 136 -1.15 -9.79 -1.76
C ALA A 136 0.26 -9.93 -2.36
N SER A 137 1.27 -10.11 -1.51
CA SER A 137 2.67 -10.14 -1.93
C SER A 137 3.46 -11.30 -1.33
N VAL A 138 4.48 -11.76 -2.05
CA VAL A 138 5.40 -12.80 -1.57
C VAL A 138 6.71 -12.17 -1.12
N HIS A 139 7.01 -12.22 0.19
CA HIS A 139 8.26 -11.70 0.75
C HIS A 139 9.22 -12.79 1.27
N SER A 140 8.75 -14.04 1.38
CA SER A 140 9.53 -15.17 1.90
C SER A 140 9.63 -16.30 0.89
N LYS A 141 10.62 -17.21 1.09
CA LYS A 141 10.79 -18.41 0.23
C LYS A 141 10.83 -18.11 -1.27
N LEU A 142 11.51 -17.04 -1.65
CA LEU A 142 11.58 -16.50 -3.03
C LEU A 142 12.23 -17.46 -4.05
N ARG A 143 12.85 -18.56 -3.58
CA ARG A 143 13.49 -19.60 -4.40
C ARG A 143 12.74 -20.93 -4.38
N MET A 144 11.44 -20.87 -4.05
CA MET A 144 10.54 -22.03 -4.15
C MET A 144 10.54 -22.55 -5.61
N ASP A 145 10.39 -23.87 -5.81
CA ASP A 145 10.30 -24.41 -7.17
C ASP A 145 9.04 -23.88 -7.90
N ARG A 146 9.07 -23.97 -9.23
CA ARG A 146 8.05 -23.40 -10.10
C ARG A 146 6.64 -23.85 -9.75
N GLN A 147 6.43 -25.16 -9.61
CA GLN A 147 5.10 -25.71 -9.34
C GLN A 147 4.57 -25.23 -7.99
N GLN A 148 5.39 -25.33 -6.94
CA GLN A 148 5.02 -24.88 -5.59
C GLN A 148 4.73 -23.37 -5.56
N MET A 149 5.53 -22.54 -6.26
CA MET A 149 5.28 -21.09 -6.33
C MET A 149 3.96 -20.81 -7.07
N THR A 150 3.69 -21.50 -8.18
CA THR A 150 2.44 -21.37 -8.92
C THR A 150 1.23 -21.72 -8.04
N GLU A 151 1.26 -22.87 -7.36
CA GLU A 151 0.18 -23.31 -6.45
C GLU A 151 -0.05 -22.31 -5.31
N ARG A 152 1.05 -21.79 -4.71
CA ARG A 152 1.02 -20.76 -3.67
C ARG A 152 0.32 -19.49 -4.16
N MET A 153 0.68 -18.99 -5.32
CA MET A 153 0.11 -17.76 -5.87
C MET A 153 -1.34 -17.95 -6.32
N LEU A 154 -1.67 -19.07 -6.96
CA LEU A 154 -3.04 -19.37 -7.35
C LEU A 154 -3.99 -19.48 -6.15
N ARG A 155 -3.52 -20.05 -5.05
CA ARG A 155 -4.31 -20.12 -3.81
C ARG A 155 -4.58 -18.72 -3.25
N ALA A 156 -3.58 -17.86 -3.21
CA ALA A 156 -3.77 -16.48 -2.75
C ALA A 156 -4.72 -15.69 -3.67
N ILE A 157 -4.57 -15.78 -4.99
CA ILE A 157 -5.43 -15.11 -5.97
C ILE A 157 -6.88 -15.61 -5.89
N ALA A 158 -7.10 -16.87 -5.49
CA ALA A 158 -8.45 -17.44 -5.34
C ALA A 158 -9.18 -16.88 -4.10
N SER A 159 -8.52 -16.16 -3.20
CA SER A 159 -9.18 -15.51 -2.07
C SER A 159 -10.12 -14.40 -2.60
N PRO A 160 -11.37 -14.31 -2.09
CA PRO A 160 -12.30 -13.26 -2.49
C PRO A 160 -11.91 -11.87 -2.01
N HIS A 161 -10.89 -11.76 -1.15
CA HIS A 161 -10.43 -10.52 -0.57
C HIS A 161 -9.23 -9.90 -1.32
N VAL A 162 -8.57 -10.64 -2.20
CA VAL A 162 -7.38 -10.14 -2.92
C VAL A 162 -7.80 -9.36 -4.16
N ASP A 163 -7.42 -8.09 -4.20
CA ASP A 163 -7.67 -7.19 -5.32
C ASP A 163 -6.47 -7.07 -6.25
N ILE A 164 -5.26 -7.04 -5.68
CA ILE A 164 -4.02 -6.78 -6.40
C ILE A 164 -2.96 -7.81 -6.01
N LEU A 165 -2.25 -8.33 -7.01
CA LEU A 165 -1.04 -9.12 -6.79
C LEU A 165 0.19 -8.21 -6.87
N GLY A 166 0.82 -7.94 -5.72
CA GLY A 166 1.94 -7.04 -5.58
C GLY A 166 3.22 -7.62 -6.15
N HIS A 167 4.04 -6.77 -6.82
CA HIS A 167 5.36 -7.10 -7.40
C HIS A 167 5.59 -8.59 -7.73
N CYS A 168 4.62 -9.21 -8.38
CA CYS A 168 4.49 -10.66 -8.59
C CYS A 168 5.73 -11.31 -9.21
N THR A 169 6.43 -10.64 -10.14
CA THR A 169 7.66 -11.16 -10.73
C THR A 169 8.80 -11.28 -9.71
N GLY A 170 8.79 -10.52 -8.61
CA GLY A 170 9.85 -10.48 -7.62
C GLY A 170 11.23 -10.11 -8.17
N ARG A 171 11.31 -9.53 -9.37
CA ARG A 171 12.55 -9.16 -10.04
C ARG A 171 13.12 -7.87 -9.46
N LEU A 172 14.42 -7.88 -9.17
CA LEU A 172 15.23 -6.68 -8.98
C LEU A 172 16.11 -6.47 -10.19
N MET A 173 16.00 -5.32 -10.86
CA MET A 173 16.63 -5.03 -12.15
C MET A 173 18.12 -5.42 -12.25
N VAL A 174 18.87 -5.30 -11.16
CA VAL A 174 20.33 -5.52 -11.15
C VAL A 174 20.74 -6.70 -10.26
N ARG A 175 19.88 -7.19 -9.36
CA ARG A 175 20.28 -8.08 -8.26
C ARG A 175 19.58 -9.44 -8.24
N ARG A 176 18.37 -9.55 -8.77
CA ARG A 176 17.57 -10.77 -8.65
C ARG A 176 16.74 -11.02 -9.90
N PRO A 177 16.84 -12.23 -10.53
CA PRO A 177 15.95 -12.60 -11.62
C PRO A 177 14.49 -12.64 -11.16
N PRO A 178 13.51 -12.67 -12.08
CA PRO A 178 12.12 -12.90 -11.72
C PRO A 178 11.94 -14.24 -11.01
N ARG A 179 10.82 -14.39 -10.29
CA ARG A 179 10.39 -15.69 -9.77
C ARG A 179 10.06 -16.62 -10.93
N ASP A 180 10.23 -17.92 -10.70
CA ASP A 180 9.84 -18.95 -11.63
C ASP A 180 8.46 -19.50 -11.24
N PHE A 181 7.45 -19.18 -12.05
CA PHE A 181 6.08 -19.66 -11.93
C PHE A 181 5.37 -19.61 -13.29
N ASP A 182 4.26 -20.33 -13.42
CA ASP A 182 3.43 -20.38 -14.64
C ASP A 182 2.48 -19.20 -14.75
#